data_0da9c4c73b1d92d90c6c68411e75f377
#
_entry.id   0da9c4c73b1d92d90c6c68411e75f377
#
_cell.length_a   1.000
_cell.length_b   1.000
_cell.length_c   1.000
_cell.angle_alpha   90.00
_cell.angle_beta   90.00
_cell.angle_gamma   90.00
#
_symmetry.space_group_name_H-M   'P 1'
#
loop_
_entity.id
_entity.type
_entity.pdbx_description
1 polymer ?
#
loop_
_entity_poly.entity_id
_entity_poly.type
_entity_poly.pdbx_seq_one_letter_code
_entity_poly.pdbx_strand_id
1 'polypeptide(L)'
;LAIRIAALLAAACFLGVALGLRAITGDWSGSGWLAQYSGTALYASMVYAGVILVAPRVSAAWAGVIATVFCWTVEAAQLTGIPAELSARNILVRAALGVHFDWADILWYPVGIVPLVVVDWLLIEPWRRVQPADPERTPSHHA
;
A
#
# COMPACT_ATOMS: atom_id res chain seq x y z
N LEU A 1 -7.91 -16.54 -4.87
CA LEU A 1 -8.93 -15.80 -4.14
C LEU A 1 -8.44 -15.45 -2.73
N ALA A 2 -7.92 -16.41 -1.93
CA ALA A 2 -7.50 -16.21 -0.54
C ALA A 2 -6.50 -15.06 -0.35
N ILE A 3 -5.46 -14.96 -1.21
CA ILE A 3 -4.45 -13.88 -1.14
C ILE A 3 -5.09 -12.50 -1.32
N ARG A 4 -6.04 -12.37 -2.25
CA ARG A 4 -6.75 -11.10 -2.47
C ARG A 4 -7.62 -10.72 -1.29
N ILE A 5 -8.29 -11.69 -0.66
CA ILE A 5 -9.07 -11.44 0.56
C ILE A 5 -8.14 -11.00 1.69
N ALA A 6 -7.00 -11.68 1.88
CA ALA A 6 -6.01 -11.30 2.88
C ALA A 6 -5.47 -9.87 2.64
N ALA A 7 -5.17 -9.51 1.39
CA ALA A 7 -4.72 -8.16 1.04
C ALA A 7 -5.79 -7.09 1.31
N LEU A 8 -7.06 -7.37 1.02
CA LEU A 8 -8.18 -6.48 1.34
C LEU A 8 -8.34 -6.30 2.86
N LEU A 9 -8.27 -7.39 3.63
CA LEU A 9 -8.36 -7.34 5.09
C LEU A 9 -7.18 -6.57 5.68
N ALA A 10 -5.96 -6.77 5.16
CA ALA A 10 -4.79 -6.01 5.57
C ALA A 10 -4.94 -4.52 5.29
N ALA A 11 -5.38 -4.14 4.09
CA ALA A 11 -5.63 -2.74 3.73
C ALA A 11 -6.70 -2.11 4.63
N ALA A 12 -7.80 -2.81 4.91
CA ALA A 12 -8.85 -2.36 5.82
C ALA A 12 -8.33 -2.20 7.25
N CYS A 13 -7.46 -3.12 7.71
CA CYS A 13 -6.83 -3.05 9.01
C CYS A 13 -5.92 -1.81 9.13
N PHE A 14 -5.06 -1.55 8.14
CA PHE A 14 -4.20 -0.37 8.13
C PHE A 14 -5.01 0.93 8.15
N LEU A 15 -6.08 1.00 7.36
CA LEU A 15 -7.00 2.15 7.39
C LEU A 15 -7.65 2.31 8.77
N GLY A 16 -8.13 1.21 9.36
CA GLY A 16 -8.73 1.21 10.70
C GLY A 16 -7.76 1.68 11.79
N VAL A 17 -6.50 1.24 11.72
CA VAL A 17 -5.45 1.70 12.64
C VAL A 17 -5.16 3.20 12.45
N ALA A 18 -5.06 3.69 11.22
CA ALA A 18 -4.83 5.10 10.92
C ALA A 18 -5.96 5.99 11.48
N LEU A 19 -7.21 5.59 11.24
CA LEU A 19 -8.39 6.30 11.77
C LEU A 19 -8.48 6.20 13.29
N GLY A 20 -8.16 5.04 13.87
CA GLY A 20 -8.15 4.83 15.32
C GLY A 20 -7.11 5.70 16.01
N LEU A 21 -5.90 5.82 15.47
CA LEU A 21 -4.86 6.72 16.00
C LEU A 21 -5.33 8.17 16.00
N ARG A 22 -5.96 8.63 14.91
CA ARG A 22 -6.52 9.99 14.83
C ARG A 22 -7.63 10.21 15.85
N ALA A 23 -8.51 9.23 16.05
CA ALA A 23 -9.58 9.30 17.04
C ALA A 23 -9.04 9.37 18.47
N ILE A 24 -7.99 8.60 18.80
CA ILE A 24 -7.38 8.58 20.14
C ILE A 24 -6.60 9.86 20.41
N THR A 25 -5.84 10.35 19.43
CA THR A 25 -5.03 11.58 19.58
C THR A 25 -5.87 12.85 19.50
N GLY A 26 -7.10 12.77 19.00
CA GLY A 26 -7.94 13.93 18.69
C GLY A 26 -7.41 14.80 17.54
N ASP A 27 -6.34 14.35 16.87
CA ASP A 27 -5.70 15.08 15.79
C ASP A 27 -6.21 14.63 14.42
N TRP A 28 -7.38 15.13 14.06
CA TRP A 28 -7.98 14.90 12.75
C TRP A 28 -7.34 15.71 11.63
N SER A 29 -6.58 16.77 12.00
CA SER A 29 -5.83 17.57 11.03
C SER A 29 -4.59 16.84 10.50
N GLY A 30 -4.07 15.88 11.28
CA GLY A 30 -2.83 15.16 10.98
C GLY A 30 -1.57 16.00 11.15
N SER A 31 -1.67 17.13 11.87
CA SER A 31 -0.57 18.07 12.07
C SER A 31 0.38 17.67 13.21
N GLY A 32 -0.06 16.74 14.08
CA GLY A 32 0.78 16.19 15.13
C GLY A 32 1.79 15.19 14.59
N TRP A 33 3.00 15.22 15.12
CA TRP A 33 4.12 14.34 14.72
C TRP A 33 3.72 12.86 14.63
N LEU A 34 3.03 12.32 15.63
CA LEU A 34 2.61 10.92 15.66
C LEU A 34 1.55 10.62 14.59
N ALA A 35 0.56 11.50 14.42
CA ALA A 35 -0.53 11.30 13.45
C ALA A 35 -0.01 11.41 12.02
N GLN A 36 0.91 12.32 11.73
CA GLN A 36 1.50 12.52 10.41
C GLN A 36 2.32 11.29 10.00
N TYR A 37 3.35 10.92 10.78
CA TYR A 37 4.27 9.87 10.37
C TYR A 37 3.65 8.46 10.41
N SER A 38 2.78 8.18 11.38
CA SER A 38 2.02 6.93 11.36
C SER A 38 1.06 6.86 10.19
N GLY A 39 0.44 7.99 9.83
CA GLY A 39 -0.44 8.09 8.66
C GLY A 39 0.29 7.77 7.37
N THR A 40 1.49 8.33 7.18
CA THR A 40 2.34 8.09 6.01
C THR A 40 2.78 6.63 5.91
N ALA A 41 3.26 6.04 7.02
CA ALA A 41 3.65 4.63 7.04
C ALA A 41 2.46 3.69 6.77
N LEU A 42 1.29 3.96 7.37
CA LEU A 42 0.07 3.16 7.15
C LEU A 42 -0.48 3.33 5.73
N TYR A 43 -0.39 4.52 5.14
CA TYR A 43 -0.73 4.73 3.73
C TYR A 43 0.16 3.88 2.82
N ALA A 44 1.47 3.89 3.04
CA ALA A 44 2.41 3.05 2.28
C ALA A 44 2.12 1.55 2.44
N SER A 45 1.74 1.12 3.64
CA SER A 45 1.30 -0.25 3.91
C SER A 45 0.03 -0.61 3.12
N MET A 46 -0.93 0.31 3.01
CA MET A 46 -2.12 0.15 2.17
C MET A 46 -1.77 0.02 0.69
N VAL A 47 -0.84 0.86 0.20
CA VAL A 47 -0.37 0.78 -1.19
C VAL A 47 0.27 -0.58 -1.47
N TYR A 48 1.11 -1.08 -0.57
CA TYR A 48 1.69 -2.44 -0.67
C TYR A 48 0.59 -3.52 -0.76
N ALA A 49 -0.39 -3.49 0.13
CA ALA A 49 -1.52 -4.40 0.09
C ALA A 49 -2.32 -4.29 -1.22
N GLY A 50 -2.47 -3.07 -1.76
CA GLY A 50 -3.08 -2.79 -3.06
C GLY A 50 -2.31 -3.44 -4.22
N VAL A 51 -0.98 -3.40 -4.21
CA VAL A 51 -0.15 -4.08 -5.22
C VAL A 51 -0.39 -5.58 -5.19
N ILE A 52 -0.40 -6.21 -4.01
CA ILE A 52 -0.69 -7.65 -3.85
C ILE A 52 -2.12 -7.99 -4.30
N LEU A 53 -3.08 -7.11 -4.03
CA LEU A 53 -4.48 -7.30 -4.46
C LEU A 53 -4.61 -7.36 -5.99
N VAL A 54 -3.93 -6.44 -6.68
CA VAL A 54 -3.97 -6.34 -8.15
C VAL A 54 -3.11 -7.43 -8.79
N ALA A 55 -1.90 -7.64 -8.27
CA ALA A 55 -0.91 -8.55 -8.80
C ALA A 55 -0.49 -9.62 -7.76
N PRO A 56 -1.37 -10.60 -7.43
CA PRO A 56 -1.13 -11.55 -6.33
C PRO A 56 0.01 -12.53 -6.58
N ARG A 57 0.56 -12.57 -7.80
CA ARG A 57 1.71 -13.42 -8.17
C ARG A 57 3.05 -12.68 -8.14
N VAL A 58 3.04 -11.37 -7.91
CA VAL A 58 4.29 -10.59 -7.79
C VAL A 58 5.07 -11.05 -6.56
N SER A 59 6.40 -11.10 -6.63
CA SER A 59 7.20 -11.40 -5.45
C SER A 59 7.13 -10.27 -4.42
N ALA A 60 7.35 -10.57 -3.14
CA ALA A 60 7.33 -9.59 -2.06
C ALA A 60 8.27 -8.42 -2.33
N ALA A 61 9.48 -8.69 -2.82
CA ALA A 61 10.47 -7.67 -3.15
C ALA A 61 9.97 -6.72 -4.25
N TRP A 62 9.42 -7.26 -5.35
CA TRP A 62 8.88 -6.43 -6.42
C TRP A 62 7.63 -5.65 -5.99
N ALA A 63 6.77 -6.24 -5.16
CA ALA A 63 5.63 -5.53 -4.59
C ALA A 63 6.09 -4.33 -3.74
N GLY A 64 7.15 -4.51 -2.94
CA GLY A 64 7.77 -3.43 -2.17
C GLY A 64 8.35 -2.32 -3.05
N VAL A 65 9.08 -2.68 -4.11
CA VAL A 65 9.63 -1.71 -5.06
C VAL A 65 8.51 -0.91 -5.74
N ILE A 66 7.49 -1.59 -6.26
CA ILE A 66 6.35 -0.94 -6.93
C ILE A 66 5.63 0.00 -5.98
N ALA A 67 5.35 -0.44 -4.74
CA ALA A 67 4.68 0.38 -3.74
C ALA A 67 5.51 1.62 -3.38
N THR A 68 6.82 1.46 -3.18
CA THR A 68 7.73 2.58 -2.85
C THR A 68 7.81 3.59 -3.99
N VAL A 69 8.01 3.12 -5.23
CA VAL A 69 8.08 3.98 -6.42
C VAL A 69 6.75 4.72 -6.61
N PHE A 70 5.62 4.05 -6.40
CA PHE A 70 4.30 4.69 -6.47
C PHE A 70 4.18 5.81 -5.42
N CYS A 71 4.50 5.55 -4.16
CA CYS A 71 4.44 6.57 -3.10
C CYS A 71 5.35 7.77 -3.41
N TRP A 72 6.58 7.51 -3.84
CA TRP A 72 7.51 8.58 -4.23
C TRP A 72 7.04 9.37 -5.46
N THR A 73 6.37 8.72 -6.40
CA THR A 73 5.79 9.40 -7.57
C THR A 73 4.64 10.32 -7.16
N VAL A 74 3.78 9.87 -6.24
CA VAL A 74 2.71 10.69 -5.68
C VAL A 74 3.29 11.91 -4.96
N GLU A 75 4.31 11.69 -4.14
CA GLU A 75 4.99 12.76 -3.41
C GLU A 75 5.64 13.78 -4.37
N ALA A 76 6.37 13.32 -5.37
CA ALA A 76 6.94 14.19 -6.38
C ALA A 76 5.88 14.96 -7.18
N ALA A 77 4.73 14.35 -7.44
CA ALA A 77 3.62 15.02 -8.12
C ALA A 77 3.06 16.19 -7.30
N GLN A 78 3.13 16.12 -5.96
CA GLN A 78 2.69 17.22 -5.10
C GLN A 78 3.48 18.52 -5.33
N LEU A 79 4.73 18.43 -5.78
CA LEU A 79 5.54 19.59 -6.16
C LEU A 79 4.96 20.38 -7.35
N THR A 80 4.11 19.77 -8.17
CA THR A 80 3.47 20.41 -9.31
C THR A 80 2.26 21.27 -8.95
N GLY A 81 1.73 21.13 -7.72
CA GLY A 81 0.49 21.78 -7.29
C GLY A 81 -0.81 21.09 -7.82
N ILE A 82 -0.70 20.23 -8.83
CA ILE A 82 -1.87 19.51 -9.40
C ILE A 82 -2.62 18.68 -8.36
N PRO A 83 -1.96 17.89 -7.49
CA PRO A 83 -2.64 17.16 -6.43
C PRO A 83 -3.43 18.07 -5.49
N ALA A 84 -2.92 19.25 -5.16
CA ALA A 84 -3.60 20.21 -4.30
C ALA A 84 -4.91 20.73 -4.93
N GLU A 85 -4.90 21.06 -6.24
CA GLU A 85 -6.09 21.49 -6.96
C GLU A 85 -7.16 20.38 -7.06
N LEU A 86 -6.75 19.15 -7.35
CA LEU A 86 -7.65 18.00 -7.42
C LEU A 86 -8.22 17.66 -6.04
N SER A 87 -7.39 17.75 -5.01
CA SER A 87 -7.75 17.49 -3.61
C SER A 87 -8.77 18.50 -3.06
N ALA A 88 -8.77 19.72 -3.58
CA ALA A 88 -9.77 20.73 -3.21
C ALA A 88 -11.18 20.36 -3.68
N ARG A 89 -11.31 19.51 -4.69
CA ARG A 89 -12.58 19.14 -5.31
C ARG A 89 -13.13 17.80 -4.83
N ASN A 90 -12.29 16.92 -4.26
CA ASN A 90 -12.69 15.57 -3.91
C ASN A 90 -11.92 15.04 -2.70
N ILE A 91 -12.66 14.68 -1.64
CA ILE A 91 -12.08 14.15 -0.39
C ILE A 91 -11.31 12.82 -0.59
N LEU A 92 -11.75 11.96 -1.52
CA LEU A 92 -11.07 10.70 -1.82
C LEU A 92 -9.74 10.95 -2.54
N VAL A 93 -9.71 11.91 -3.45
CA VAL A 93 -8.48 12.35 -4.13
C VAL A 93 -7.51 12.94 -3.10
N ARG A 94 -8.01 13.75 -2.17
CA ARG A 94 -7.22 14.30 -1.07
C ARG A 94 -6.61 13.21 -0.19
N ALA A 95 -7.38 12.17 0.12
CA ALA A 95 -6.90 11.04 0.92
C ALA A 95 -5.83 10.21 0.19
N ALA A 96 -5.94 10.11 -1.16
CA ALA A 96 -5.04 9.31 -1.98
C ALA A 96 -3.75 10.04 -2.39
N LEU A 97 -3.86 11.33 -2.76
CA LEU A 97 -2.73 12.10 -3.32
C LEU A 97 -2.10 13.06 -2.32
N GLY A 98 -2.74 13.32 -1.16
CA GLY A 98 -2.28 14.34 -0.22
C GLY A 98 -2.41 15.76 -0.79
N VAL A 99 -1.80 16.74 -0.13
CA VAL A 99 -1.92 18.16 -0.50
C VAL A 99 -0.56 18.86 -0.55
N HIS A 100 0.39 18.44 0.28
CA HIS A 100 1.67 19.12 0.47
C HIS A 100 2.80 18.09 0.43
N PHE A 101 3.87 18.44 -0.28
CA PHE A 101 5.11 17.68 -0.30
C PHE A 101 5.84 17.76 1.05
N ASP A 102 6.29 16.61 1.56
CA ASP A 102 7.12 16.54 2.76
C ASP A 102 8.28 15.56 2.56
N TRP A 103 9.51 16.07 2.71
CA TRP A 103 10.73 15.25 2.64
C TRP A 103 10.74 14.09 3.64
N ALA A 104 10.10 14.26 4.79
CA ALA A 104 10.02 13.21 5.79
C ALA A 104 9.20 12.02 5.28
N ASP A 105 8.16 12.25 4.50
CA ASP A 105 7.31 11.20 3.95
C ASP A 105 8.09 10.24 3.04
N ILE A 106 9.06 10.76 2.29
CA ILE A 106 9.97 9.93 1.45
C ILE A 106 10.70 8.88 2.28
N LEU A 107 11.08 9.21 3.51
CA LEU A 107 11.77 8.29 4.43
C LEU A 107 10.79 7.37 5.17
N TRP A 108 9.58 7.85 5.45
CA TRP A 108 8.57 7.08 6.18
C TRP A 108 7.83 6.06 5.33
N TYR A 109 7.76 6.22 4.00
CA TYR A 109 7.17 5.20 3.11
C TYR A 109 7.88 3.84 3.24
N PRO A 110 9.23 3.73 3.18
CA PRO A 110 9.91 2.47 3.44
C PRO A 110 9.63 1.89 4.82
N VAL A 111 9.45 2.71 5.86
CA VAL A 111 9.12 2.24 7.21
C VAL A 111 7.78 1.47 7.24
N GLY A 112 6.81 1.87 6.44
CA GLY A 112 5.55 1.15 6.30
C GLY A 112 5.65 -0.09 5.40
N ILE A 113 6.52 -0.08 4.40
CA ILE A 113 6.61 -1.13 3.37
C ILE A 113 7.56 -2.26 3.77
N VAL A 114 8.76 -1.95 4.27
CA VAL A 114 9.81 -2.95 4.54
C VAL A 114 9.37 -4.06 5.49
N PRO A 115 8.70 -3.78 6.61
CA PRO A 115 8.19 -4.84 7.49
C PRO A 115 7.24 -5.79 6.78
N LEU A 116 6.38 -5.27 5.90
CA LEU A 116 5.43 -6.08 5.13
C LEU A 116 6.14 -6.94 4.09
N VAL A 117 7.16 -6.40 3.41
CA VAL A 117 8.00 -7.18 2.48
C VAL A 117 8.66 -8.35 3.21
N VAL A 118 9.21 -8.10 4.41
CA VAL A 118 9.86 -9.14 5.21
C VAL A 118 8.85 -10.22 5.63
N VAL A 119 7.70 -9.81 6.16
CA VAL A 119 6.64 -10.74 6.57
C VAL A 119 6.11 -11.54 5.37
N ASP A 120 5.84 -10.89 4.25
CA ASP A 120 5.35 -11.55 3.03
C ASP A 120 6.41 -12.53 2.50
N TRP A 121 7.67 -12.12 2.42
CA TRP A 121 8.77 -12.97 1.94
C TRP A 121 8.98 -14.21 2.82
N LEU A 122 8.91 -14.05 4.14
CA LEU A 122 9.15 -15.15 5.08
C LEU A 122 7.96 -16.09 5.22
N LEU A 123 6.73 -15.55 5.24
CA LEU A 123 5.54 -16.32 5.62
C LEU A 123 4.59 -16.63 4.46
N ILE A 124 4.48 -15.75 3.46
CA ILE A 124 3.43 -15.86 2.43
C ILE A 124 4.02 -16.32 1.09
N GLU A 125 5.17 -15.78 0.68
CA GLU A 125 5.78 -16.11 -0.61
C GLU A 125 6.12 -17.61 -0.77
N PRO A 126 6.59 -18.35 0.24
CA PRO A 126 6.79 -19.79 0.14
C PRO A 126 5.49 -20.54 -0.24
N TRP A 127 4.37 -20.15 0.35
CA TRP A 127 3.05 -20.75 0.06
C TRP A 127 2.56 -20.42 -1.35
N ARG A 128 2.84 -19.21 -1.85
CA ARG A 128 2.51 -18.81 -3.23
C ARG A 128 3.25 -19.64 -4.27
N ARG A 129 4.48 -20.08 -3.98
CA ARG A 129 5.31 -20.88 -4.88
C ARG A 129 4.90 -22.36 -4.92
N VAL A 130 4.27 -22.87 -3.87
CA VAL A 130 3.86 -24.28 -3.74
C VAL A 130 2.51 -24.57 -4.41
N GLN A 131 1.70 -23.55 -4.72
CA GLN A 131 0.43 -23.79 -5.44
C GLN A 131 0.71 -24.28 -6.85
N PRO A 132 0.27 -25.52 -7.23
CA PRO A 132 0.50 -26.09 -8.56
C PRO A 132 -0.14 -25.19 -9.62
N ALA A 133 0.53 -25.08 -10.77
CA ALA A 133 -0.12 -24.54 -11.97
C ALA A 133 -1.40 -25.35 -12.24
N ASP A 134 -2.49 -24.62 -12.52
CA ASP A 134 -3.81 -25.10 -12.81
C ASP A 134 -3.77 -26.39 -13.68
N PRO A 135 -4.29 -27.55 -13.23
CA PRO A 135 -4.22 -28.80 -13.99
C PRO A 135 -5.06 -28.80 -15.28
N GLU A 136 -5.82 -27.74 -15.57
CA GLU A 136 -6.65 -27.64 -16.77
C GLU A 136 -5.88 -27.25 -18.06
N ARG A 137 -4.56 -27.07 -18.01
CA ARG A 137 -3.74 -26.86 -19.22
C ARG A 137 -3.04 -28.12 -19.69
N THR A 138 -3.71 -29.25 -19.66
CA THR A 138 -3.28 -30.40 -20.52
C THR A 138 -3.69 -30.08 -21.95
N PRO A 139 -2.74 -29.93 -22.91
CA PRO A 139 -3.10 -29.89 -24.31
C PRO A 139 -3.73 -31.23 -24.63
N SER A 140 -4.99 -31.24 -25.03
CA SER A 140 -5.61 -32.41 -25.64
C SER A 140 -4.87 -32.70 -26.93
N HIS A 141 -3.92 -33.64 -26.87
CA HIS A 141 -3.40 -34.28 -28.06
C HIS A 141 -4.54 -35.12 -28.63
N HIS A 142 -5.32 -34.53 -29.52
CA HIS A 142 -6.13 -35.29 -30.44
C HIS A 142 -5.21 -35.82 -31.54
N ALA A 143 -4.94 -37.14 -31.48
CA ALA A 143 -4.45 -37.94 -32.59
C ALA A 143 -5.51 -38.02 -33.68
#